data_b6c2c6ca74214582a8444b6a5398eee3
#
_entry.id   b6c2c6ca74214582a8444b6a5398eee3
#
_cell.length_a   1.000
_cell.length_b   1.000
_cell.length_c   1.000
_cell.angle_alpha   90.00
_cell.angle_beta   90.00
_cell.angle_gamma   90.00
#
_symmetry.space_group_name_H-M   'P 1'
#
loop_
_entity.id
_entity.type
_entity.pdbx_description
1 polymer ?
#
loop_
_entity_poly.entity_id
_entity_poly.type
_entity_poly.pdbx_seq_one_letter_code
_entity_poly.pdbx_strand_id
1 'polypeptide(L)'
;DDQVENFFIRLSRGSGLLGLSSMNESSKFLKNVVILRPLLSFKKKDLEKITKEKFTSFVRDPSNQNEKYLRIRIRKIRKLLFQQGLDTNKVIRTIENLKQSKEALDFYVNRAKKQYTKIFKQKIFINKSIFENEADAIIYSVFSRIFLIFGKLKYPPRSKKILFLLKNLKLNRKKKMTLGGCVFNSDMSKIVVAREKRRV
;
A
#
# COMPACT_ATOMS: atom_id res chain seq x y z
N ASP A 1 1.52 10.66 17.24
CA ASP A 1 2.31 9.51 17.74
C ASP A 1 2.06 8.23 16.94
N ASP A 2 0.83 7.86 16.64
CA ASP A 2 0.48 6.63 15.93
C ASP A 2 1.04 6.57 14.50
N GLN A 3 1.15 7.70 13.81
CA GLN A 3 1.78 7.77 12.48
C GLN A 3 3.25 7.37 12.53
N VAL A 4 3.98 7.88 13.52
CA VAL A 4 5.41 7.59 13.71
C VAL A 4 5.61 6.11 14.07
N GLU A 5 4.81 5.57 15.00
CA GLU A 5 4.86 4.14 15.33
C GLU A 5 4.58 3.26 14.12
N ASN A 6 3.53 3.59 13.37
CA ASN A 6 3.16 2.83 12.17
C ASN A 6 4.24 2.92 11.08
N PHE A 7 4.90 4.08 10.93
CA PHE A 7 6.02 4.24 10.02
C PHE A 7 7.16 3.26 10.35
N PHE A 8 7.61 3.21 11.61
CA PHE A 8 8.66 2.30 12.02
C PHE A 8 8.26 0.82 11.93
N ILE A 9 7.00 0.48 12.28
CA ILE A 9 6.48 -0.89 12.10
C ILE A 9 6.54 -1.31 10.63
N ARG A 10 6.19 -0.42 9.71
CA ARG A 10 6.22 -0.71 8.29
C ARG A 10 7.63 -0.74 7.73
N LEU A 11 8.50 0.14 8.20
CA LEU A 11 9.93 0.15 7.86
C LEU A 11 10.60 -1.16 8.27
N SER A 12 10.35 -1.64 9.50
CA SER A 12 10.90 -2.91 9.99
C SER A 12 10.43 -4.14 9.21
N ARG A 13 9.32 -4.01 8.47
CA ARG A 13 8.80 -5.05 7.56
C ARG A 13 9.26 -4.91 6.12
N GLY A 14 10.17 -3.98 5.82
CA GLY A 14 10.64 -3.71 4.46
C GLY A 14 9.58 -3.12 3.54
N SER A 15 8.64 -2.35 4.08
CA SER A 15 7.61 -1.70 3.26
C SER A 15 8.22 -0.65 2.35
N GLY A 16 7.81 -0.61 1.08
CA GLY A 16 8.17 0.45 0.14
C GLY A 16 7.27 1.70 0.27
N LEU A 17 7.34 2.58 -0.74
CA LEU A 17 6.66 3.87 -0.79
C LEU A 17 5.17 3.81 -0.37
N LEU A 18 4.40 2.88 -0.93
CA LEU A 18 2.97 2.74 -0.62
C LEU A 18 2.70 2.40 0.85
N GLY A 19 3.60 1.65 1.47
CA GLY A 19 3.51 1.30 2.88
C GLY A 19 3.97 2.44 3.79
N LEU A 20 5.12 3.04 3.49
CA LEU A 20 5.76 4.06 4.33
C LEU A 20 5.05 5.42 4.29
N SER A 21 4.32 5.74 3.20
CA SER A 21 3.50 6.97 3.12
C SER A 21 2.37 7.05 4.16
N SER A 22 2.32 6.07 5.09
CA SER A 22 1.53 6.07 6.32
C SER A 22 0.00 6.04 6.17
N MET A 23 -0.69 6.34 7.26
CA MET A 23 -2.15 6.40 7.32
C MET A 23 -2.64 7.77 6.86
N ASN A 24 -3.74 7.79 6.13
CA ASN A 24 -4.46 9.01 5.82
C ASN A 24 -5.58 9.24 6.84
N GLU A 25 -5.97 10.50 7.06
CA GLU A 25 -7.11 10.88 7.90
C GLU A 25 -8.41 10.23 7.41
N SER A 26 -8.55 10.10 6.10
CA SER A 26 -9.64 9.36 5.46
C SER A 26 -9.10 8.29 4.54
N SER A 27 -9.66 7.10 4.59
CA SER A 27 -9.29 5.99 3.71
C SER A 27 -10.50 5.09 3.40
N LYS A 28 -10.67 4.73 2.13
CA LYS A 28 -11.69 3.74 1.72
C LYS A 28 -11.27 2.35 2.20
N PHE A 29 -12.12 1.70 2.97
CA PHE A 29 -11.90 0.33 3.46
C PHE A 29 -12.62 -0.71 2.60
N LEU A 30 -13.88 -0.46 2.29
CA LEU A 30 -14.72 -1.26 1.40
C LEU A 30 -15.45 -0.32 0.43
N LYS A 31 -16.21 -0.89 -0.51
CA LYS A 31 -16.91 -0.11 -1.55
C LYS A 31 -17.74 1.06 -0.98
N ASN A 32 -18.34 0.86 0.20
CA ASN A 32 -19.23 1.84 0.86
C ASN A 32 -18.78 2.19 2.29
N VAL A 33 -17.55 1.82 2.70
CA VAL A 33 -17.05 2.08 4.06
C VAL A 33 -15.81 2.96 3.97
N VAL A 34 -15.85 4.10 4.65
CA VAL A 34 -14.73 5.03 4.81
C VAL A 34 -14.29 4.99 6.26
N ILE A 35 -13.00 4.80 6.49
CA ILE A 35 -12.40 4.92 7.81
C ILE A 35 -11.92 6.36 7.98
N LEU A 36 -12.43 7.04 8.99
CA LEU A 36 -11.98 8.37 9.40
C LEU A 36 -11.08 8.25 10.63
N ARG A 37 -10.02 9.04 10.67
CA ARG A 37 -9.07 9.13 11.78
C ARG A 37 -8.87 10.60 12.19
N PRO A 38 -9.87 11.22 12.82
CA PRO A 38 -9.86 12.66 13.10
C PRO A 38 -8.76 13.07 14.11
N LEU A 39 -8.30 12.13 14.94
CA LEU A 39 -7.27 12.39 15.95
C LEU A 39 -5.84 12.09 15.48
N LEU A 40 -5.63 11.84 14.18
CA LEU A 40 -4.33 11.41 13.66
C LEU A 40 -3.23 12.48 13.78
N SER A 41 -3.61 13.75 13.73
CA SER A 41 -2.72 14.92 13.86
C SER A 41 -2.41 15.29 15.32
N PHE A 42 -3.21 14.83 16.28
CA PHE A 42 -3.04 15.18 17.68
C PHE A 42 -1.96 14.36 18.37
N LYS A 43 -1.25 14.98 19.32
CA LYS A 43 -0.31 14.28 20.18
C LYS A 43 -1.05 13.53 21.29
N LYS A 44 -0.60 12.33 21.63
CA LYS A 44 -1.21 11.54 22.69
C LYS A 44 -1.25 12.30 24.03
N LYS A 45 -0.18 13.05 24.34
CA LYS A 45 -0.10 13.87 25.58
C LYS A 45 -1.22 14.92 25.67
N ASP A 46 -1.58 15.55 24.54
CA ASP A 46 -2.62 16.56 24.51
C ASP A 46 -4.00 15.93 24.76
N LEU A 47 -4.24 14.75 24.17
CA LEU A 47 -5.46 13.97 24.41
C LEU A 47 -5.55 13.49 25.86
N GLU A 48 -4.45 13.00 26.45
CA GLU A 48 -4.41 12.61 27.87
C GLU A 48 -4.67 13.80 28.80
N LYS A 49 -4.17 15.00 28.46
CA LYS A 49 -4.43 16.22 29.22
C LYS A 49 -5.91 16.58 29.21
N ILE A 50 -6.52 16.65 28.01
CA ILE A 50 -7.96 16.95 27.87
C ILE A 50 -8.81 15.91 28.61
N THR A 51 -8.43 14.61 28.51
CA THR A 51 -9.16 13.54 29.19
C THR A 51 -9.12 13.72 30.71
N LYS A 52 -7.96 14.07 31.29
CA LYS A 52 -7.83 14.33 32.73
C LYS A 52 -8.62 15.58 33.18
N GLU A 53 -8.67 16.61 32.33
CA GLU A 53 -9.41 17.85 32.64
C GLU A 53 -10.93 17.64 32.58
N LYS A 54 -11.42 16.77 31.70
CA LYS A 54 -12.86 16.55 31.49
C LYS A 54 -13.42 15.32 32.20
N PHE A 55 -12.61 14.28 32.34
CA PHE A 55 -12.99 12.99 32.93
C PHE A 55 -11.96 12.63 33.99
N THR A 56 -12.28 12.63 35.23
CA THR A 56 -11.43 12.44 36.42
C THR A 56 -10.42 11.28 36.30
N SER A 57 -10.67 10.25 35.50
CA SER A 57 -9.75 9.11 35.31
C SER A 57 -9.93 8.46 33.92
N PHE A 58 -8.92 7.72 33.47
CA PHE A 58 -8.99 6.82 32.34
C PHE A 58 -8.28 5.50 32.63
N VAL A 59 -8.77 4.41 32.06
CA VAL A 59 -8.23 3.08 32.26
C VAL A 59 -6.93 2.93 31.49
N ARG A 60 -5.88 2.44 32.14
CA ARG A 60 -4.63 2.03 31.52
C ARG A 60 -4.66 0.54 31.28
N ASP A 61 -4.74 0.12 30.01
CA ASP A 61 -4.67 -1.28 29.64
C ASP A 61 -3.27 -1.86 29.91
N PRO A 62 -3.12 -2.88 30.78
CA PRO A 62 -1.83 -3.51 31.09
C PRO A 62 -1.12 -4.08 29.85
N SER A 63 -1.85 -4.47 28.80
CA SER A 63 -1.29 -4.99 27.56
C SER A 63 -0.38 -3.99 26.85
N ASN A 64 -0.51 -2.69 27.14
CA ASN A 64 0.34 -1.61 26.62
C ASN A 64 1.81 -1.69 27.09
N GLN A 65 2.13 -2.57 28.02
CA GLN A 65 3.51 -2.80 28.51
C GLN A 65 4.09 -4.13 28.01
N ASN A 66 3.30 -4.98 27.36
CA ASN A 66 3.72 -6.31 26.97
C ASN A 66 4.63 -6.28 25.73
N GLU A 67 5.91 -6.61 25.92
CA GLU A 67 6.95 -6.62 24.88
C GLU A 67 6.78 -7.71 23.81
N LYS A 68 5.87 -8.66 23.99
CA LYS A 68 5.51 -9.61 22.92
C LYS A 68 4.96 -8.88 21.71
N TYR A 69 4.35 -7.71 21.89
CA TYR A 69 3.81 -6.91 20.80
C TYR A 69 4.90 -6.06 20.12
N LEU A 70 4.98 -6.18 18.80
CA LEU A 70 5.94 -5.42 17.98
C LEU A 70 5.83 -3.90 18.23
N ARG A 71 4.63 -3.38 18.46
CA ARG A 71 4.39 -1.96 18.72
C ARG A 71 5.12 -1.47 19.97
N ILE A 72 5.16 -2.27 21.02
CA ILE A 72 5.86 -1.94 22.27
C ILE A 72 7.38 -1.92 22.04
N ARG A 73 7.90 -2.92 21.33
CA ARG A 73 9.33 -2.95 20.97
C ARG A 73 9.74 -1.74 20.12
N ILE A 74 8.93 -1.36 19.16
CA ILE A 74 9.16 -0.16 18.34
C ILE A 74 9.17 1.12 19.17
N ARG A 75 8.32 1.24 20.19
CA ARG A 75 8.35 2.39 21.12
C ARG A 75 9.68 2.49 21.85
N LYS A 76 10.27 1.37 22.26
CA LYS A 76 11.60 1.35 22.88
C LYS A 76 12.69 1.78 21.92
N ILE A 77 12.73 1.20 20.70
CA ILE A 77 13.68 1.57 19.66
C ILE A 77 13.55 3.06 19.31
N ARG A 78 12.32 3.57 19.18
CA ARG A 78 12.06 4.99 18.92
C ARG A 78 12.72 5.90 19.97
N LYS A 79 12.66 5.56 21.27
CA LYS A 79 13.31 6.34 22.33
C LYS A 79 14.81 6.46 22.08
N LEU A 80 15.48 5.35 21.73
CA LEU A 80 16.91 5.34 21.44
C LEU A 80 17.26 6.22 20.22
N LEU A 81 16.49 6.09 19.13
CA LEU A 81 16.69 6.90 17.94
C LEU A 81 16.47 8.41 18.23
N PHE A 82 15.52 8.73 19.09
CA PHE A 82 15.24 10.12 19.48
C PHE A 82 16.38 10.72 20.30
N GLN A 83 17.06 9.93 21.13
CA GLN A 83 18.29 10.33 21.84
C GLN A 83 19.45 10.62 20.88
N GLN A 84 19.46 9.99 19.69
CA GLN A 84 20.45 10.21 18.63
C GLN A 84 20.04 11.33 17.64
N GLY A 85 19.12 12.22 18.02
CA GLY A 85 18.76 13.40 17.25
C GLY A 85 17.63 13.21 16.23
N LEU A 86 17.03 12.02 16.15
CA LEU A 86 15.76 11.87 15.43
C LEU A 86 14.62 12.44 16.31
N ASP A 87 13.68 13.15 15.70
CA ASP A 87 12.49 13.66 16.38
C ASP A 87 11.20 13.36 15.59
N THR A 88 10.08 13.58 16.25
CA THR A 88 8.75 13.37 15.64
C THR A 88 8.57 14.19 14.36
N ASN A 89 9.02 15.44 14.33
CA ASN A 89 8.81 16.35 13.19
C ASN A 89 9.61 15.86 11.96
N LYS A 90 10.85 15.40 12.16
CA LYS A 90 11.67 14.82 11.09
C LYS A 90 11.00 13.60 10.47
N VAL A 91 10.44 12.71 11.30
CA VAL A 91 9.70 11.52 10.81
C VAL A 91 8.42 11.93 10.08
N ILE A 92 7.64 12.86 10.61
CA ILE A 92 6.42 13.36 9.97
C ILE A 92 6.76 14.00 8.63
N ARG A 93 7.78 14.85 8.56
CA ARG A 93 8.25 15.46 7.31
C ARG A 93 8.64 14.39 6.27
N THR A 94 9.32 13.33 6.69
CA THR A 94 9.64 12.20 5.80
C THR A 94 8.38 11.52 5.28
N ILE A 95 7.38 11.30 6.14
CA ILE A 95 6.08 10.72 5.75
C ILE A 95 5.38 11.61 4.72
N GLU A 96 5.39 12.93 4.91
CA GLU A 96 4.78 13.90 4.00
C GLU A 96 5.47 13.89 2.63
N ASN A 97 6.80 13.88 2.58
CA ASN A 97 7.55 13.75 1.34
C ASN A 97 7.21 12.44 0.60
N LEU A 98 7.08 11.34 1.33
CA LEU A 98 6.66 10.06 0.76
C LEU A 98 5.21 10.09 0.27
N LYS A 99 4.31 10.84 0.91
CA LYS A 99 2.92 11.03 0.43
C LYS A 99 2.91 11.79 -0.90
N GLN A 100 3.65 12.88 -1.00
CA GLN A 100 3.77 13.66 -2.25
C GLN A 100 4.33 12.79 -3.39
N SER A 101 5.39 12.02 -3.12
CA SER A 101 5.95 11.09 -4.10
C SER A 101 4.95 10.01 -4.54
N LYS A 102 4.15 9.51 -3.60
CA LYS A 102 3.07 8.58 -3.90
C LYS A 102 1.98 9.19 -4.77
N GLU A 103 1.58 10.44 -4.50
CA GLU A 103 0.58 11.14 -5.31
C GLU A 103 1.04 11.32 -6.75
N ALA A 104 2.31 11.71 -6.95
CA ALA A 104 2.92 11.79 -8.27
C ALA A 104 2.91 10.42 -8.97
N LEU A 105 3.32 9.35 -8.28
CA LEU A 105 3.27 8.00 -8.81
C LEU A 105 1.83 7.60 -9.18
N ASP A 106 0.86 7.88 -8.33
CA ASP A 106 -0.56 7.56 -8.55
C ASP A 106 -1.13 8.29 -9.77
N PHE A 107 -0.71 9.54 -10.01
CA PHE A 107 -1.05 10.30 -11.22
C PHE A 107 -0.56 9.59 -12.49
N TYR A 108 0.73 9.22 -12.54
CA TYR A 108 1.29 8.53 -13.71
C TYR A 108 0.72 7.13 -13.90
N VAL A 109 0.48 6.39 -12.83
CA VAL A 109 -0.18 5.07 -12.89
C VAL A 109 -1.60 5.17 -13.45
N ASN A 110 -2.36 6.21 -13.07
CA ASN A 110 -3.70 6.44 -13.62
C ASN A 110 -3.64 6.82 -15.10
N ARG A 111 -2.66 7.65 -15.50
CA ARG A 111 -2.41 7.99 -16.91
C ARG A 111 -2.09 6.75 -17.73
N ALA A 112 -1.10 5.97 -17.30
CA ALA A 112 -0.71 4.74 -17.99
C ALA A 112 -1.87 3.74 -18.08
N LYS A 113 -2.65 3.58 -17.00
CA LYS A 113 -3.85 2.75 -17.03
C LYS A 113 -4.84 3.21 -18.09
N LYS A 114 -5.13 4.52 -18.21
CA LYS A 114 -6.04 5.04 -19.24
C LYS A 114 -5.50 4.83 -20.66
N GLN A 115 -4.20 5.01 -20.84
CA GLN A 115 -3.56 4.92 -22.15
C GLN A 115 -3.42 3.48 -22.65
N TYR A 116 -2.97 2.56 -21.77
CA TYR A 116 -2.60 1.21 -22.18
C TYR A 116 -3.61 0.13 -21.84
N THR A 117 -4.69 0.43 -21.09
CA THR A 117 -5.68 -0.59 -20.74
C THR A 117 -7.09 -0.22 -21.22
N LYS A 118 -7.77 -1.19 -21.80
CA LYS A 118 -9.19 -1.10 -22.14
C LYS A 118 -9.97 -2.21 -21.45
N ILE A 119 -11.06 -1.84 -20.78
CA ILE A 119 -11.96 -2.81 -20.13
C ILE A 119 -13.15 -3.03 -21.06
N PHE A 120 -13.36 -4.28 -21.47
CA PHE A 120 -14.48 -4.66 -22.28
C PHE A 120 -15.12 -5.94 -21.74
N LYS A 121 -16.43 -5.89 -21.44
CA LYS A 121 -17.16 -6.97 -20.76
C LYS A 121 -16.42 -7.38 -19.48
N GLN A 122 -16.02 -8.64 -19.37
CA GLN A 122 -15.30 -9.18 -18.19
C GLN A 122 -13.81 -9.42 -18.46
N LYS A 123 -13.19 -8.63 -19.35
CA LYS A 123 -11.79 -8.74 -19.73
C LYS A 123 -11.12 -7.37 -19.70
N ILE A 124 -9.81 -7.36 -19.41
CA ILE A 124 -8.95 -6.20 -19.60
C ILE A 124 -7.99 -6.52 -20.74
N PHE A 125 -7.90 -5.61 -21.68
CA PHE A 125 -6.93 -5.63 -22.77
C PHE A 125 -5.81 -4.65 -22.41
N ILE A 126 -4.56 -5.11 -22.43
CA ILE A 126 -3.39 -4.29 -22.13
C ILE A 126 -2.51 -4.26 -23.37
N ASN A 127 -2.20 -3.06 -23.88
CA ASN A 127 -1.23 -2.89 -24.96
C ASN A 127 0.18 -3.12 -24.41
N LYS A 128 0.98 -3.94 -25.07
CA LYS A 128 2.33 -4.30 -24.63
C LYS A 128 3.35 -3.17 -24.77
N SER A 129 3.05 -2.14 -25.56
CA SER A 129 3.87 -0.92 -25.60
C SER A 129 4.04 -0.26 -24.23
N ILE A 130 3.23 -0.61 -23.22
CA ILE A 130 3.45 -0.20 -21.83
C ILE A 130 4.84 -0.61 -21.31
N PHE A 131 5.37 -1.77 -21.75
CA PHE A 131 6.69 -2.25 -21.34
C PHE A 131 7.86 -1.48 -21.94
N GLU A 132 7.62 -0.72 -23.00
CA GLU A 132 8.62 0.09 -23.71
C GLU A 132 8.55 1.55 -23.28
N ASN A 133 7.33 2.03 -23.02
CA ASN A 133 7.07 3.47 -22.83
C ASN A 133 6.91 3.89 -21.35
N GLU A 134 6.81 2.94 -20.43
CA GLU A 134 6.59 3.27 -19.02
C GLU A 134 7.68 2.65 -18.12
N ALA A 135 7.99 3.35 -17.01
CA ALA A 135 8.92 2.84 -16.01
C ALA A 135 8.37 1.59 -15.30
N ASP A 136 9.27 0.68 -14.92
CA ASP A 136 8.92 -0.58 -14.25
C ASP A 136 8.03 -0.39 -13.00
N ALA A 137 8.23 0.68 -12.23
CA ALA A 137 7.41 1.00 -11.06
C ALA A 137 5.95 1.34 -11.42
N ILE A 138 5.73 1.99 -12.58
CA ILE A 138 4.40 2.31 -13.10
C ILE A 138 3.74 1.03 -13.59
N ILE A 139 4.45 0.24 -14.38
CA ILE A 139 3.96 -1.06 -14.90
C ILE A 139 3.56 -1.96 -13.74
N TYR A 140 4.43 -2.14 -12.75
CA TYR A 140 4.16 -2.91 -11.54
C TYR A 140 2.90 -2.43 -10.83
N SER A 141 2.72 -1.12 -10.70
CA SER A 141 1.57 -0.52 -10.01
C SER A 141 0.28 -0.69 -10.79
N VAL A 142 0.31 -0.59 -12.13
CA VAL A 142 -0.85 -0.87 -12.99
C VAL A 142 -1.31 -2.32 -12.82
N PHE A 143 -0.39 -3.28 -12.90
CA PHE A 143 -0.73 -4.70 -12.73
C PHE A 143 -1.19 -5.02 -11.30
N SER A 144 -0.58 -4.40 -10.28
CA SER A 144 -1.04 -4.54 -8.89
C SER A 144 -2.50 -4.12 -8.71
N ARG A 145 -2.94 -3.02 -9.36
CA ARG A 145 -4.34 -2.57 -9.33
C ARG A 145 -5.29 -3.50 -10.07
N ILE A 146 -4.82 -4.15 -11.15
CA ILE A 146 -5.61 -5.15 -11.87
C ILE A 146 -5.96 -6.31 -10.94
N PHE A 147 -5.03 -6.80 -10.12
CA PHE A 147 -5.29 -7.87 -9.15
C PHE A 147 -6.35 -7.48 -8.12
N LEU A 148 -6.32 -6.24 -7.63
CA LEU A 148 -7.31 -5.76 -6.65
C LEU A 148 -8.70 -5.68 -7.26
N ILE A 149 -8.83 -5.19 -8.51
CA ILE A 149 -10.11 -4.97 -9.17
C ILE A 149 -10.65 -6.27 -9.76
N PHE A 150 -9.84 -6.96 -10.56
CA PHE A 150 -10.24 -8.15 -11.32
C PHE A 150 -10.11 -9.44 -10.53
N GLY A 151 -9.02 -9.61 -9.77
CA GLY A 151 -8.82 -10.74 -8.89
C GLY A 151 -9.71 -10.70 -7.64
N LYS A 152 -10.36 -9.54 -7.37
CA LYS A 152 -11.11 -9.27 -6.12
C LYS A 152 -10.28 -9.55 -4.86
N LEU A 153 -8.99 -9.33 -4.93
CA LEU A 153 -8.10 -9.53 -3.80
C LEU A 153 -8.12 -8.31 -2.88
N LYS A 154 -8.03 -8.52 -1.58
CA LYS A 154 -7.85 -7.46 -0.58
C LYS A 154 -6.46 -6.82 -0.70
N TYR A 155 -5.46 -7.61 -1.07
CA TYR A 155 -4.07 -7.19 -1.30
C TYR A 155 -3.55 -7.82 -2.59
N PRO A 156 -2.63 -7.14 -3.32
CA PRO A 156 -2.01 -7.74 -4.49
C PRO A 156 -1.16 -8.96 -4.10
N PRO A 157 -0.86 -9.86 -5.03
CA PRO A 157 0.08 -10.95 -4.81
C PRO A 157 1.45 -10.45 -4.36
N ARG A 158 2.26 -11.31 -3.74
CA ARG A 158 3.64 -10.96 -3.31
C ARG A 158 4.45 -10.43 -4.48
N SER A 159 5.24 -9.37 -4.23
CA SER A 159 6.02 -8.65 -5.26
C SER A 159 6.85 -9.58 -6.15
N LYS A 160 7.54 -10.58 -5.59
CA LYS A 160 8.30 -11.56 -6.37
C LYS A 160 7.45 -12.27 -7.44
N LYS A 161 6.19 -12.61 -7.12
CA LYS A 161 5.28 -13.28 -8.08
C LYS A 161 4.82 -12.33 -9.19
N ILE A 162 4.55 -11.06 -8.86
CA ILE A 162 4.19 -10.04 -9.85
C ILE A 162 5.37 -9.78 -10.78
N LEU A 163 6.58 -9.57 -10.25
CA LEU A 163 7.78 -9.33 -11.05
C LEU A 163 8.09 -10.51 -11.98
N PHE A 164 7.93 -11.73 -11.49
CA PHE A 164 8.07 -12.95 -12.34
C PHE A 164 7.04 -12.97 -13.47
N LEU A 165 5.78 -12.63 -13.18
CA LEU A 165 4.73 -12.51 -14.21
C LEU A 165 5.11 -11.46 -15.26
N LEU A 166 5.49 -10.25 -14.83
CA LEU A 166 5.84 -9.14 -15.72
C LEU A 166 7.02 -9.50 -16.64
N LYS A 167 8.08 -10.10 -16.08
CA LYS A 167 9.23 -10.57 -16.87
C LYS A 167 8.82 -11.56 -17.96
N ASN A 168 7.96 -12.52 -17.66
CA ASN A 168 7.49 -13.49 -18.65
C ASN A 168 6.58 -12.87 -19.72
N LEU A 169 5.71 -11.94 -19.34
CA LEU A 169 4.83 -11.23 -20.27
C LEU A 169 5.64 -10.31 -21.22
N LYS A 170 6.65 -9.60 -20.69
CA LYS A 170 7.54 -8.73 -21.48
C LYS A 170 8.31 -9.54 -22.52
N LEU A 171 8.85 -10.69 -22.13
CA LEU A 171 9.69 -11.53 -22.99
C LEU A 171 8.91 -12.56 -23.83
N ASN A 172 7.59 -12.54 -23.82
CA ASN A 172 6.73 -13.50 -24.52
C ASN A 172 7.04 -14.99 -24.23
N ARG A 173 7.66 -15.30 -23.08
CA ARG A 173 8.10 -16.67 -22.73
C ARG A 173 6.93 -17.62 -22.49
N LYS A 174 5.77 -17.14 -22.10
CA LYS A 174 4.58 -17.95 -21.84
C LYS A 174 3.34 -17.26 -22.39
N LYS A 175 2.61 -17.96 -23.26
CA LYS A 175 1.36 -17.47 -23.85
C LYS A 175 0.23 -17.34 -22.83
N LYS A 176 0.22 -18.19 -21.77
CA LYS A 176 -0.81 -18.19 -20.72
C LYS A 176 -0.17 -18.33 -19.35
N MET A 177 -0.60 -17.47 -18.42
CA MET A 177 -0.17 -17.50 -17.00
C MET A 177 -1.35 -17.19 -16.10
N THR A 178 -1.35 -17.75 -14.89
CA THR A 178 -2.35 -17.46 -13.84
C THR A 178 -1.67 -16.88 -12.61
N LEU A 179 -2.26 -15.85 -12.04
CA LEU A 179 -1.81 -15.27 -10.78
C LEU A 179 -2.97 -14.49 -10.14
N GLY A 180 -3.17 -14.67 -8.84
CA GLY A 180 -4.09 -13.85 -8.04
C GLY A 180 -5.54 -13.84 -8.54
N GLY A 181 -6.06 -14.98 -8.99
CA GLY A 181 -7.43 -15.11 -9.52
C GLY A 181 -7.61 -14.49 -10.92
N CYS A 182 -6.51 -14.17 -11.59
CA CYS A 182 -6.49 -13.65 -12.96
C CYS A 182 -5.75 -14.60 -13.89
N VAL A 183 -6.28 -14.76 -15.10
CA VAL A 183 -5.62 -15.48 -16.22
C VAL A 183 -5.13 -14.42 -17.20
N PHE A 184 -3.84 -14.46 -17.51
CA PHE A 184 -3.17 -13.61 -18.49
C PHE A 184 -2.88 -14.42 -19.74
N ASN A 185 -3.50 -14.06 -20.86
CA ASN A 185 -3.16 -14.58 -22.17
C ASN A 185 -2.40 -13.49 -22.93
N SER A 186 -1.19 -13.81 -23.37
CA SER A 186 -0.28 -12.86 -24.03
C SER A 186 -0.05 -13.29 -25.47
N ASP A 187 -0.16 -12.36 -26.40
CA ASP A 187 0.33 -12.46 -27.77
C ASP A 187 1.45 -11.43 -28.01
N MET A 188 1.81 -11.17 -29.28
CA MET A 188 2.91 -10.26 -29.64
C MET A 188 2.60 -8.80 -29.25
N SER A 189 1.36 -8.34 -29.35
CA SER A 189 0.97 -6.92 -29.23
C SER A 189 0.17 -6.59 -27.98
N LYS A 190 -0.56 -7.56 -27.43
CA LYS A 190 -1.50 -7.35 -26.33
C LYS A 190 -1.49 -8.47 -25.29
N ILE A 191 -1.98 -8.11 -24.12
CA ILE A 191 -2.26 -9.06 -23.04
C ILE A 191 -3.74 -8.97 -22.73
N VAL A 192 -4.40 -10.13 -22.71
CA VAL A 192 -5.82 -10.24 -22.31
C VAL A 192 -5.87 -10.82 -20.92
N VAL A 193 -6.41 -10.04 -19.98
CA VAL A 193 -6.61 -10.48 -18.60
C VAL A 193 -8.08 -10.82 -18.40
N ALA A 194 -8.35 -12.04 -17.95
CA ALA A 194 -9.67 -12.50 -17.58
C ALA A 194 -9.67 -13.02 -16.14
N ARG A 195 -10.85 -13.14 -15.57
CA ARG A 195 -11.00 -13.76 -14.26
C ARG A 195 -10.82 -15.27 -14.39
N GLU A 196 -10.08 -15.86 -13.44
CA GLU A 196 -9.97 -17.30 -13.35
C GLU A 196 -11.32 -17.90 -12.97
N LYS A 197 -11.84 -18.81 -13.80
CA LYS A 197 -13.02 -19.60 -13.44
C LYS A 197 -12.60 -20.58 -12.36
N ARG A 198 -13.15 -20.49 -11.15
CA ARG A 198 -12.98 -21.55 -10.17
C ARG A 198 -13.55 -22.85 -10.78
N ARG A 199 -12.75 -23.89 -10.81
CA ARG A 199 -13.31 -25.23 -10.99
C ARG A 199 -14.15 -25.52 -9.74
N VAL A 200 -15.43 -25.68 -9.93
CA VAL A 200 -16.34 -26.25 -8.91
C VAL A 200 -15.96 -27.68 -8.70
#